data_a9024d80efdc68f199692ba0c20f0809
#
_entry.id   a9024d80efdc68f199692ba0c20f0809
#
_cell.length_a   1.000
_cell.length_b   1.000
_cell.length_c   1.000
_cell.angle_alpha   90.00
_cell.angle_beta   90.00
_cell.angle_gamma   90.00
#
_symmetry.space_group_name_H-M   'P 1'
#
loop_
_entity.id
_entity.type
_entity.pdbx_description
1 polymer ?
#
loop_
_entity_poly.entity_id
_entity_poly.type
_entity_poly.pdbx_seq_one_letter_code
_entity_poly.pdbx_strand_id
1 'polypeptide(L)'
;RFERSSSLRADYDSRGDRKRLTYQTYHGTGTGAYNFSADIEHSDVGIVTGANGTLFSNRAELGFSHFGAFEGDLGGSTSQRTSLRFGTALAVADGAFSVGRPIQDSFAIVSPHASLRGTDILIEPTGRSAAANSGALGTALQPSLSSYSERNLLITAPDAPLNTDLGEGSFRLLPPYRGGYRLTVGSDYMASVVGRLLNSDGEPISLLSGV
;
A
#
# COMPACT_ATOMS: atom_id res chain seq x y z
N ARG A 1 10.56 -9.10 -12.34
CA ARG A 1 9.38 -9.15 -11.46
C ARG A 1 8.27 -8.39 -12.16
N PHE A 2 7.18 -9.06 -12.56
CA PHE A 2 6.08 -8.42 -13.26
C PHE A 2 5.24 -7.66 -12.23
N GLU A 3 5.31 -6.34 -12.25
CA GLU A 3 4.46 -5.47 -11.41
C GLU A 3 3.02 -5.38 -11.96
N ARG A 4 2.82 -5.83 -13.19
CA ARG A 4 1.52 -5.83 -13.87
C ARG A 4 1.23 -7.20 -14.44
N SER A 5 0.06 -7.72 -14.13
CA SER A 5 -0.48 -8.93 -14.75
C SER A 5 -1.84 -8.63 -15.39
N SER A 6 -2.09 -9.24 -16.53
CA SER A 6 -3.39 -9.15 -17.21
C SER A 6 -3.74 -10.53 -17.74
N SER A 7 -5.01 -10.89 -17.66
CA SER A 7 -5.54 -12.14 -18.17
C SER A 7 -6.84 -11.90 -18.92
N LEU A 8 -7.04 -12.68 -19.97
CA LEU A 8 -8.28 -12.76 -20.73
C LEU A 8 -8.73 -14.22 -20.70
N ARG A 9 -9.96 -14.45 -20.30
CA ARG A 9 -10.57 -15.78 -20.23
C ARG A 9 -11.86 -15.79 -21.05
N ALA A 10 -12.04 -16.84 -21.85
CA ALA A 10 -13.27 -17.12 -22.59
C ALA A 10 -13.83 -18.45 -22.12
N ASP A 11 -15.10 -18.48 -21.77
CA ASP A 11 -15.83 -19.67 -21.34
C ASP A 11 -17.05 -19.88 -22.24
N TYR A 12 -17.38 -21.15 -22.54
CA TYR A 12 -18.56 -21.53 -23.25
C TYR A 12 -19.28 -22.70 -22.53
N ASP A 13 -20.54 -22.54 -22.26
CA ASP A 13 -21.41 -23.57 -21.70
C ASP A 13 -22.55 -23.89 -22.69
N SER A 14 -22.51 -25.12 -23.23
CA SER A 14 -23.48 -25.58 -24.25
C SER A 14 -24.90 -25.81 -23.73
N ARG A 15 -25.11 -25.92 -22.42
CA ARG A 15 -26.45 -26.17 -21.85
C ARG A 15 -27.37 -24.94 -21.93
N GLY A 16 -26.78 -23.74 -21.85
CA GLY A 16 -27.56 -22.49 -21.93
C GLY A 16 -27.04 -21.55 -23.02
N ASP A 17 -26.35 -22.08 -24.06
CA ASP A 17 -25.61 -21.31 -25.09
C ASP A 17 -24.90 -20.07 -24.52
N ARG A 18 -24.28 -20.25 -23.31
CA ARG A 18 -23.70 -19.18 -22.57
C ARG A 18 -22.23 -18.97 -22.99
N LYS A 19 -21.94 -17.77 -23.43
CA LYS A 19 -20.60 -17.32 -23.86
C LYS A 19 -20.15 -16.21 -22.92
N ARG A 20 -19.05 -16.39 -22.21
CA ARG A 20 -18.52 -15.41 -21.29
C ARG A 20 -17.09 -15.04 -21.66
N LEU A 21 -16.80 -13.75 -21.68
CA LEU A 21 -15.47 -13.20 -21.81
C LEU A 21 -15.16 -12.38 -20.57
N THR A 22 -14.03 -12.68 -19.91
CA THR A 22 -13.60 -11.98 -18.70
C THR A 22 -12.19 -11.44 -18.91
N TYR A 23 -12.02 -10.16 -18.69
CA TYR A 23 -10.70 -9.51 -18.63
C TYR A 23 -10.38 -9.11 -17.20
N GLN A 24 -9.16 -9.36 -16.76
CA GLN A 24 -8.68 -8.93 -15.44
C GLN A 24 -7.29 -8.35 -15.59
N THR A 25 -7.01 -7.28 -14.83
CA THR A 25 -5.68 -6.72 -14.72
C THR A 25 -5.40 -6.30 -13.28
N TYR A 26 -4.17 -6.49 -12.89
CA TYR A 26 -3.65 -6.14 -11.58
C TYR A 26 -2.31 -5.45 -11.76
N HIS A 27 -2.07 -4.39 -10.99
CA HIS A 27 -0.81 -3.67 -10.99
C HIS A 27 -0.35 -3.34 -9.60
N GLY A 28 0.82 -3.86 -9.21
CA GLY A 28 1.55 -3.50 -8.03
C GLY A 28 0.85 -3.76 -6.69
N THR A 29 1.53 -3.37 -5.65
CA THR A 29 1.06 -3.32 -4.26
C THR A 29 1.43 -1.97 -3.65
N GLY A 30 0.59 -1.45 -2.75
CA GLY A 30 0.84 -0.16 -2.11
C GLY A 30 0.25 1.03 -2.85
N THR A 31 0.95 2.15 -2.79
CA THR A 31 0.51 3.42 -3.41
C THR A 31 0.59 3.34 -4.94
N GLY A 32 -0.49 3.69 -5.63
CA GLY A 32 -0.60 3.58 -7.08
C GLY A 32 -1.01 2.20 -7.58
N ALA A 33 -1.17 1.22 -6.71
CA ALA A 33 -1.69 -0.10 -7.07
C ALA A 33 -3.15 0.00 -7.53
N TYR A 34 -3.52 -0.85 -8.47
CA TYR A 34 -4.91 -0.98 -8.91
C TYR A 34 -5.25 -2.41 -9.30
N ASN A 35 -6.50 -2.74 -9.19
CA ASN A 35 -7.11 -3.90 -9.83
C ASN A 35 -8.29 -3.45 -10.68
N PHE A 36 -8.52 -4.16 -11.76
CA PHE A 36 -9.67 -3.94 -12.62
C PHE A 36 -10.11 -5.27 -13.23
N SER A 37 -11.41 -5.50 -13.26
CA SER A 37 -12.00 -6.62 -14.00
C SER A 37 -13.20 -6.15 -14.78
N ALA A 38 -13.42 -6.75 -15.95
CA ALA A 38 -14.61 -6.57 -16.76
C ALA A 38 -15.03 -7.91 -17.35
N ASP A 39 -16.32 -8.14 -17.41
CA ASP A 39 -16.88 -9.32 -18.02
C ASP A 39 -18.13 -8.98 -18.85
N ILE A 40 -18.32 -9.78 -19.91
CA ILE A 40 -19.51 -9.80 -20.72
C ILE A 40 -19.96 -11.26 -20.87
N GLU A 41 -21.22 -11.50 -20.65
CA GLU A 41 -21.88 -12.81 -20.83
C GLU A 41 -23.05 -12.66 -21.75
N HIS A 42 -23.11 -13.50 -22.78
CA HIS A 42 -24.24 -13.64 -23.69
C HIS A 42 -24.88 -15.00 -23.47
N SER A 43 -26.21 -15.04 -23.42
CA SER A 43 -27.02 -16.25 -23.27
C SER A 43 -28.33 -16.10 -24.01
N ASP A 44 -29.15 -17.15 -24.04
CA ASP A 44 -30.49 -17.16 -24.67
C ASP A 44 -31.41 -16.10 -24.07
N VAL A 45 -31.20 -15.65 -22.84
CA VAL A 45 -32.02 -14.63 -22.16
C VAL A 45 -31.52 -13.20 -22.35
N GLY A 46 -30.31 -13.02 -22.91
CA GLY A 46 -29.74 -11.70 -23.17
C GLY A 46 -28.28 -11.56 -22.82
N ILE A 47 -27.88 -10.33 -22.59
CA ILE A 47 -26.48 -9.97 -22.34
C ILE A 47 -26.35 -9.38 -20.93
N VAL A 48 -25.35 -9.85 -20.20
CA VAL A 48 -24.98 -9.29 -18.91
C VAL A 48 -23.54 -8.73 -19.00
N THR A 49 -23.34 -7.54 -18.50
CA THR A 49 -22.03 -6.90 -18.43
C THR A 49 -21.68 -6.55 -17.00
N GLY A 50 -20.42 -6.77 -16.62
CA GLY A 50 -19.89 -6.39 -15.33
C GLY A 50 -18.54 -5.67 -15.49
N ALA A 51 -18.30 -4.66 -14.67
CA ALA A 51 -16.98 -4.07 -14.55
C ALA A 51 -16.77 -3.60 -13.12
N ASN A 52 -15.59 -3.88 -12.56
CA ASN A 52 -15.21 -3.35 -11.27
C ASN A 52 -13.72 -3.07 -11.19
N GLY A 53 -13.36 -2.11 -10.35
CA GLY A 53 -11.98 -1.72 -10.16
C GLY A 53 -11.77 -0.98 -8.86
N THR A 54 -10.55 -1.06 -8.36
CA THR A 54 -10.10 -0.32 -7.19
C THR A 54 -8.73 0.27 -7.47
N LEU A 55 -8.56 1.54 -7.12
CA LEU A 55 -7.28 2.26 -7.16
C LEU A 55 -6.88 2.64 -5.72
N PHE A 56 -5.67 2.28 -5.35
CA PHE A 56 -5.09 2.60 -4.04
C PHE A 56 -4.13 3.78 -4.17
N SER A 57 -4.56 4.96 -3.78
CA SER A 57 -3.66 6.11 -3.68
C SER A 57 -3.00 6.15 -2.29
N ASN A 58 -2.07 7.07 -2.06
CA ASN A 58 -1.45 7.23 -0.76
C ASN A 58 -2.44 7.64 0.34
N ARG A 59 -3.46 8.44 -0.02
CA ARG A 59 -4.37 9.08 0.95
C ARG A 59 -5.81 8.61 0.83
N ALA A 60 -6.14 7.85 -0.19
CA ALA A 60 -7.50 7.43 -0.46
C ALA A 60 -7.55 6.11 -1.23
N GLU A 61 -8.72 5.51 -1.22
CA GLU A 61 -9.10 4.37 -2.03
C GLU A 61 -10.30 4.78 -2.90
N LEU A 62 -10.20 4.51 -4.19
CA LEU A 62 -11.27 4.75 -5.16
C LEU A 62 -11.78 3.41 -5.67
N GLY A 63 -13.07 3.19 -5.53
CA GLY A 63 -13.76 2.01 -6.06
C GLY A 63 -14.75 2.39 -7.15
N PHE A 64 -14.82 1.57 -8.18
CA PHE A 64 -15.78 1.65 -9.26
C PHE A 64 -16.44 0.29 -9.43
N SER A 65 -17.75 0.27 -9.65
CA SER A 65 -18.45 -0.91 -10.13
C SER A 65 -19.57 -0.54 -11.08
N HIS A 66 -19.75 -1.37 -12.12
CA HIS A 66 -20.83 -1.25 -13.10
C HIS A 66 -21.41 -2.63 -13.34
N PHE A 67 -22.73 -2.68 -13.45
CA PHE A 67 -23.50 -3.85 -13.83
C PHE A 67 -24.54 -3.42 -14.87
N GLY A 68 -24.69 -4.20 -15.93
CA GLY A 68 -25.73 -4.01 -16.96
C GLY A 68 -26.36 -5.35 -17.33
N ALA A 69 -27.68 -5.35 -17.47
CA ALA A 69 -28.45 -6.47 -18.00
C ALA A 69 -29.33 -5.97 -19.15
N PHE A 70 -29.32 -6.71 -20.27
CA PHE A 70 -29.93 -6.34 -21.51
C PHE A 70 -30.73 -7.53 -22.04
N GLU A 71 -31.99 -7.35 -22.40
CA GLU A 71 -32.79 -8.35 -23.07
C GLU A 71 -32.55 -8.28 -24.58
N GLY A 72 -32.16 -9.42 -25.16
CA GLY A 72 -31.85 -9.52 -26.59
C GLY A 72 -30.46 -8.95 -26.91
N ASP A 73 -30.39 -7.72 -27.38
CA ASP A 73 -29.16 -7.05 -27.77
C ASP A 73 -28.75 -5.91 -26.79
N LEU A 74 -27.59 -5.31 -27.00
CA LEU A 74 -27.11 -4.21 -26.18
C LEU A 74 -27.93 -2.92 -26.27
N GLY A 75 -28.89 -2.82 -27.16
CA GLY A 75 -29.79 -1.67 -27.29
C GLY A 75 -30.98 -1.70 -26.33
N GLY A 76 -31.37 -2.89 -25.85
CA GLY A 76 -32.51 -3.11 -24.96
C GLY A 76 -32.10 -3.22 -23.47
N SER A 77 -31.71 -2.12 -22.86
CA SER A 77 -31.31 -2.14 -21.45
C SER A 77 -32.50 -2.39 -20.52
N THR A 78 -32.44 -3.46 -19.73
CA THR A 78 -33.45 -3.80 -18.72
C THR A 78 -33.07 -3.28 -17.35
N SER A 79 -31.78 -3.30 -17.04
CA SER A 79 -31.24 -2.82 -15.73
C SER A 79 -29.81 -2.37 -15.88
N GLN A 80 -29.49 -1.22 -15.34
CA GLN A 80 -28.11 -0.73 -15.22
C GLN A 80 -27.86 -0.14 -13.84
N ARG A 81 -26.70 -0.44 -13.30
CA ARG A 81 -26.26 0.12 -12.01
C ARG A 81 -24.79 0.46 -12.06
N THR A 82 -24.48 1.72 -11.75
CA THR A 82 -23.09 2.18 -11.57
C THR A 82 -22.91 2.70 -10.16
N SER A 83 -21.80 2.34 -9.55
CA SER A 83 -21.42 2.80 -8.21
C SER A 83 -19.98 3.30 -8.22
N LEU A 84 -19.78 4.43 -7.57
CA LEU A 84 -18.47 4.99 -7.26
C LEU A 84 -18.29 5.05 -5.75
N ARG A 85 -17.15 4.62 -5.25
CA ARG A 85 -16.81 4.67 -3.84
C ARG A 85 -15.49 5.44 -3.66
N PHE A 86 -15.50 6.36 -2.73
CA PHE A 86 -14.33 7.05 -2.25
C PHE A 86 -14.16 6.76 -0.76
N GLY A 87 -12.97 6.37 -0.35
CA GLY A 87 -12.63 6.11 1.04
C GLY A 87 -11.34 6.81 1.42
N THR A 88 -11.35 7.48 2.56
CA THR A 88 -10.17 8.06 3.21
C THR A 88 -10.32 7.91 4.72
N ALA A 89 -9.24 8.05 5.47
CA ALA A 89 -9.23 8.02 6.92
C ALA A 89 -8.41 9.17 7.49
N LEU A 90 -8.91 9.72 8.60
CA LEU A 90 -8.16 10.60 9.50
C LEU A 90 -7.70 9.77 10.69
N ALA A 91 -6.41 9.76 10.95
CA ALA A 91 -5.80 8.99 12.04
C ALA A 91 -5.13 9.94 13.03
N VAL A 92 -5.30 9.64 14.32
CA VAL A 92 -4.62 10.33 15.42
C VAL A 92 -4.07 9.28 16.39
N ALA A 93 -2.80 9.38 16.73
CA ALA A 93 -2.15 8.55 17.74
C ALA A 93 -1.02 9.34 18.42
N ASP A 94 -0.99 9.35 19.74
CA ASP A 94 0.03 10.02 20.57
C ASP A 94 0.38 11.45 20.11
N GLY A 95 -0.66 12.25 19.80
CA GLY A 95 -0.53 13.62 19.33
C GLY A 95 -0.04 13.79 17.88
N ALA A 96 0.22 12.70 17.16
CA ALA A 96 0.45 12.72 15.73
C ALA A 96 -0.86 12.60 14.96
N PHE A 97 -0.91 13.25 13.79
CA PHE A 97 -2.05 13.23 12.88
C PHE A 97 -1.60 12.81 11.49
N SER A 98 -2.41 12.02 10.82
CA SER A 98 -2.19 11.67 9.41
C SER A 98 -3.49 11.41 8.67
N VAL A 99 -3.44 11.54 7.35
CA VAL A 99 -4.51 11.18 6.43
C VAL A 99 -4.03 10.01 5.59
N GLY A 100 -4.90 9.04 5.33
CA GLY A 100 -4.54 7.88 4.54
C GLY A 100 -5.74 7.09 4.04
N ARG A 101 -5.49 5.93 3.51
CA ARG A 101 -6.53 4.98 3.10
C ARG A 101 -7.37 4.53 4.31
N PRO A 102 -8.58 4.01 4.09
CA PRO A 102 -9.45 3.52 5.17
C PRO A 102 -8.72 2.55 6.11
N ILE A 103 -8.88 2.77 7.40
CA ILE A 103 -8.34 1.93 8.45
C ILE A 103 -9.35 0.81 8.72
N GLN A 104 -8.89 -0.44 8.68
CA GLN A 104 -9.75 -1.60 8.89
C GLN A 104 -9.61 -2.19 10.29
N ASP A 105 -8.42 -2.15 10.88
CA ASP A 105 -8.12 -2.71 12.19
C ASP A 105 -7.19 -1.78 12.96
N SER A 106 -5.94 -2.13 13.13
CA SER A 106 -4.94 -1.29 13.77
C SER A 106 -4.10 -0.53 12.75
N PHE A 107 -3.46 0.54 13.17
CA PHE A 107 -2.71 1.43 12.28
C PHE A 107 -1.45 1.99 12.93
N ALA A 108 -0.55 2.51 12.10
CA ALA A 108 0.60 3.28 12.57
C ALA A 108 0.75 4.59 11.80
N ILE A 109 1.02 5.67 12.53
CA ILE A 109 1.42 6.96 11.98
C ILE A 109 2.93 7.05 12.09
N VAL A 110 3.61 7.18 10.94
CA VAL A 110 5.04 7.40 10.88
C VAL A 110 5.31 8.88 10.70
N SER A 111 6.01 9.46 11.66
CA SER A 111 6.35 10.88 11.70
C SER A 111 7.87 11.04 11.55
N PRO A 112 8.36 11.95 10.67
CA PRO A 112 9.76 12.29 10.62
C PRO A 112 10.17 13.06 11.86
N HIS A 113 11.34 12.74 12.39
CA HIS A 113 12.04 13.59 13.35
C HIS A 113 12.46 14.92 12.70
N ALA A 114 12.82 15.91 13.51
CA ALA A 114 13.22 17.22 13.02
C ALA A 114 14.41 17.18 12.04
N SER A 115 15.31 16.22 12.21
CA SER A 115 16.46 15.96 11.33
C SER A 115 16.09 15.54 9.91
N LEU A 116 14.87 15.01 9.71
CA LEU A 116 14.35 14.52 8.43
C LEU A 116 13.26 15.45 7.85
N ARG A 117 13.18 16.68 8.28
CA ARG A 117 12.19 17.63 7.73
C ARG A 117 12.39 17.83 6.23
N GLY A 118 11.31 17.71 5.48
CA GLY A 118 11.33 17.86 4.03
C GLY A 118 11.80 16.63 3.26
N THR A 119 12.11 15.54 3.96
CA THR A 119 12.46 14.26 3.34
C THR A 119 11.25 13.35 3.31
N ASP A 120 11.01 12.69 2.18
CA ASP A 120 9.95 11.71 2.07
C ASP A 120 10.31 10.41 2.81
N ILE A 121 9.38 9.99 3.67
CA ILE A 121 9.44 8.71 4.36
C ILE A 121 8.58 7.70 3.62
N LEU A 122 9.15 6.54 3.32
CA LEU A 122 8.48 5.43 2.66
C LEU A 122 8.28 4.29 3.66
N ILE A 123 7.04 3.80 3.74
CA ILE A 123 6.67 2.62 4.53
C ILE A 123 6.62 1.41 3.60
N GLU A 124 7.31 0.33 3.96
CA GLU A 124 7.39 -0.92 3.19
C GLU A 124 7.69 -0.68 1.70
N PRO A 125 8.84 -0.12 1.36
CA PRO A 125 9.20 0.13 -0.02
C PRO A 125 9.33 -1.18 -0.79
N THR A 126 8.73 -1.22 -1.99
CA THR A 126 8.80 -2.37 -2.89
C THR A 126 9.12 -1.85 -4.29
N GLY A 127 10.39 -1.95 -4.70
CA GLY A 127 10.85 -1.39 -5.96
C GLY A 127 10.65 0.13 -6.02
N ARG A 128 9.77 0.59 -6.91
CA ARG A 128 9.44 2.02 -7.08
C ARG A 128 8.18 2.46 -6.31
N SER A 129 7.55 1.54 -5.60
CA SER A 129 6.33 1.78 -4.84
C SER A 129 6.58 1.62 -3.35
N ALA A 130 5.67 2.11 -2.53
CA ALA A 130 5.66 1.91 -1.08
C ALA A 130 4.23 1.66 -0.61
N ALA A 131 4.05 1.01 0.53
CA ALA A 131 2.73 0.84 1.13
C ALA A 131 2.08 2.21 1.42
N ALA A 132 2.86 3.16 1.92
CA ALA A 132 2.48 4.55 2.10
C ALA A 132 3.72 5.45 2.09
N ASN A 133 3.52 6.75 1.87
CA ASN A 133 4.59 7.76 1.99
C ASN A 133 4.11 9.00 2.74
N SER A 134 5.07 9.77 3.27
CA SER A 134 4.78 10.99 4.03
C SER A 134 4.26 12.11 3.13
N GLY A 135 4.84 12.30 1.95
CA GLY A 135 4.47 13.33 0.99
C GLY A 135 4.32 14.71 1.63
N ALA A 136 3.47 15.55 1.05
CA ALA A 136 3.28 16.94 1.47
C ALA A 136 2.75 17.13 2.91
N LEU A 137 2.13 16.13 3.51
CA LEU A 137 1.65 16.21 4.90
C LEU A 137 2.73 15.93 5.94
N GLY A 138 3.89 15.45 5.53
CA GLY A 138 5.01 15.15 6.40
C GLY A 138 4.84 13.89 7.27
N THR A 139 3.66 13.27 7.32
CA THR A 139 3.38 12.02 8.03
C THR A 139 2.86 10.96 7.09
N ALA A 140 3.26 9.71 7.30
CA ALA A 140 2.75 8.56 6.54
C ALA A 140 1.81 7.72 7.41
N LEU A 141 0.74 7.19 6.83
CA LEU A 141 -0.20 6.30 7.52
C LEU A 141 -0.10 4.89 6.96
N GLN A 142 0.24 3.94 7.81
CA GLN A 142 0.03 2.51 7.56
C GLN A 142 -1.36 2.12 8.08
N PRO A 143 -2.36 1.94 7.20
CA PRO A 143 -3.75 1.81 7.62
C PRO A 143 -4.16 0.38 7.99
N SER A 144 -3.30 -0.60 7.78
CA SER A 144 -3.63 -2.02 7.94
C SER A 144 -2.52 -2.75 8.68
N LEU A 145 -2.68 -2.85 9.98
CA LEU A 145 -1.90 -3.71 10.87
C LEU A 145 -2.86 -4.71 11.49
N SER A 146 -2.59 -6.00 11.30
CA SER A 146 -3.43 -7.06 11.90
C SER A 146 -3.25 -7.08 13.41
N SER A 147 -4.36 -7.00 14.15
CA SER A 147 -4.34 -7.09 15.62
C SER A 147 -3.77 -8.43 16.07
N TYR A 148 -3.04 -8.41 17.18
CA TYR A 148 -2.41 -9.58 17.82
C TYR A 148 -1.47 -10.39 16.90
N SER A 149 -1.03 -9.80 15.79
CA SER A 149 -0.05 -10.39 14.87
C SER A 149 1.21 -9.55 14.88
N GLU A 150 2.32 -10.19 15.18
CA GLU A 150 3.61 -9.54 15.14
C GLU A 150 3.98 -9.16 13.71
N ARG A 151 4.41 -7.93 13.51
CA ARG A 151 4.82 -7.42 12.21
C ARG A 151 6.05 -6.52 12.33
N ASN A 152 7.02 -6.73 11.46
CA ASN A 152 8.10 -5.78 11.21
C ASN A 152 7.67 -4.79 10.14
N LEU A 153 7.71 -3.51 10.47
CA LEU A 153 7.42 -2.41 9.56
C LEU A 153 8.74 -1.78 9.11
N LEU A 154 9.09 -1.99 7.85
CA LEU A 154 10.29 -1.41 7.26
C LEU A 154 10.02 0.03 6.82
N ILE A 155 10.92 0.95 7.20
CA ILE A 155 10.80 2.36 6.88
C ILE A 155 12.11 2.84 6.27
N THR A 156 12.00 3.62 5.19
CA THR A 156 13.15 4.21 4.53
C THR A 156 12.91 5.68 4.21
N ALA A 157 13.99 6.43 4.07
CA ALA A 157 14.00 7.80 3.61
C ALA A 157 15.09 7.94 2.54
N PRO A 158 14.77 7.61 1.27
CA PRO A 158 15.78 7.50 0.21
C PRO A 158 16.51 8.82 -0.09
N ASP A 159 15.83 9.94 0.14
CA ASP A 159 16.37 11.28 -0.10
C ASP A 159 16.90 11.95 1.18
N ALA A 160 17.15 11.15 2.23
CA ALA A 160 17.71 11.68 3.46
C ALA A 160 19.12 12.24 3.22
N PRO A 161 19.47 13.38 3.86
CA PRO A 161 20.83 13.90 3.80
C PRO A 161 21.86 12.87 4.26
N LEU A 162 23.05 12.91 3.66
CA LEU A 162 24.17 12.09 4.10
C LEU A 162 24.43 12.31 5.60
N ASN A 163 24.72 11.24 6.33
CA ASN A 163 24.93 11.22 7.77
C ASN A 163 23.67 11.46 8.63
N THR A 164 22.49 11.34 8.07
CA THR A 164 21.27 11.35 8.87
C THR A 164 21.00 9.95 9.43
N ASP A 165 20.84 9.88 10.75
CA ASP A 165 20.45 8.63 11.40
C ASP A 165 18.94 8.40 11.21
N LEU A 166 18.59 7.25 10.62
CA LEU A 166 17.19 6.81 10.48
C LEU A 166 16.74 5.96 11.68
N GLY A 167 17.64 5.67 12.62
CA GLY A 167 17.44 4.67 13.66
C GLY A 167 17.53 3.26 13.07
N GLU A 168 16.81 2.32 13.65
CA GLU A 168 16.83 0.91 13.20
C GLU A 168 16.23 0.69 11.82
N GLY A 169 15.52 1.67 11.25
CA GLY A 169 14.86 1.56 9.94
C GLY A 169 13.72 0.52 9.90
N SER A 170 13.50 -0.19 11.00
CA SER A 170 12.43 -1.17 11.15
C SER A 170 11.82 -1.10 12.55
N PHE A 171 10.51 -1.32 12.62
CA PHE A 171 9.77 -1.34 13.88
C PHE A 171 9.04 -2.66 14.03
N ARG A 172 9.33 -3.37 15.11
CA ARG A 172 8.62 -4.59 15.49
C ARG A 172 7.39 -4.22 16.29
N LEU A 173 6.21 -4.51 15.75
CA LEU A 173 4.92 -4.14 16.31
C LEU A 173 4.09 -5.38 16.61
N LEU A 174 3.38 -5.36 17.75
CA LEU A 174 2.33 -6.32 18.10
C LEU A 174 1.06 -5.51 18.40
N PRO A 175 0.25 -5.16 17.38
CA PRO A 175 -0.87 -4.26 17.56
C PRO A 175 -1.96 -4.86 18.43
N PRO A 176 -2.50 -4.14 19.44
CA PRO A 176 -3.74 -4.51 20.09
C PRO A 176 -4.92 -4.28 19.15
N TYR A 177 -6.07 -4.82 19.46
CA TYR A 177 -7.29 -4.62 18.67
C TYR A 177 -7.62 -3.13 18.52
N ARG A 178 -7.73 -2.68 17.26
CA ARG A 178 -7.99 -1.27 16.90
C ARG A 178 -7.02 -0.27 17.52
N GLY A 179 -5.77 -0.69 17.72
CA GLY A 179 -4.72 0.15 18.27
C GLY A 179 -4.10 1.09 17.24
N GLY A 180 -3.66 2.25 17.69
CA GLY A 180 -2.88 3.20 16.90
C GLY A 180 -1.49 3.39 17.48
N TYR A 181 -0.47 3.40 16.62
CA TYR A 181 0.91 3.69 17.01
C TYR A 181 1.38 5.00 16.39
N ARG A 182 2.17 5.74 17.15
CA ARG A 182 3.04 6.77 16.61
C ARG A 182 4.47 6.24 16.57
N LEU A 183 5.06 6.25 15.38
CA LEU A 183 6.46 5.87 15.16
C LEU A 183 7.22 7.10 14.71
N THR A 184 8.34 7.41 15.38
CA THR A 184 9.21 8.52 14.98
C THR A 184 10.45 7.95 14.32
N VAL A 185 10.77 8.43 13.12
CA VAL A 185 11.94 8.03 12.33
C VAL A 185 12.95 9.15 12.31
N GLY A 186 14.21 8.82 12.52
CA GLY A 186 15.29 9.78 12.67
C GLY A 186 15.57 10.15 14.12
N SER A 187 16.74 10.70 14.36
CA SER A 187 17.18 11.15 15.68
C SER A 187 18.06 12.39 15.56
N ASP A 188 18.41 12.98 16.71
CA ASP A 188 19.38 14.07 16.78
C ASP A 188 20.84 13.59 16.67
N TYR A 189 21.07 12.28 16.62
CA TYR A 189 22.40 11.73 16.47
C TYR A 189 22.88 11.85 15.02
N MET A 190 23.80 12.78 14.80
CA MET A 190 24.43 13.03 13.49
C MET A 190 25.92 12.65 13.49
N ALA A 191 26.37 11.80 14.40
CA ALA A 191 27.78 11.45 14.54
C ALA A 191 28.10 10.14 13.82
N SER A 192 28.74 10.22 12.67
CA SER A 192 29.48 9.09 12.10
C SER A 192 30.91 9.13 12.64
N VAL A 193 31.31 8.12 13.37
CA VAL A 193 32.70 7.96 13.81
C VAL A 193 33.40 6.95 12.91
N VAL A 194 34.36 7.43 12.12
CA VAL A 194 35.27 6.55 11.38
C VAL A 194 36.55 6.47 12.18
N GLY A 195 36.87 5.29 12.67
CA GLY A 195 38.05 5.07 13.50
C GLY A 195 38.67 3.70 13.24
N ARG A 196 39.93 3.54 13.66
CA ARG A 196 40.57 2.23 13.78
C ARG A 196 40.34 1.72 15.20
N LEU A 197 39.73 0.53 15.31
CA LEU A 197 39.66 -0.18 16.56
C LEU A 197 41.06 -0.82 16.82
N LEU A 198 41.68 -0.45 17.94
CA LEU A 198 42.96 -1.01 18.33
C LEU A 198 42.77 -1.85 19.59
N ASN A 199 43.55 -2.93 19.73
CA ASN A 199 43.65 -3.69 20.97
C ASN A 199 44.49 -2.90 22.01
N SER A 200 44.64 -3.43 23.22
CA SER A 200 45.43 -2.83 24.27
C SER A 200 46.92 -2.66 23.89
N ASP A 201 47.39 -3.38 22.90
CA ASP A 201 48.79 -3.37 22.43
C ASP A 201 48.96 -2.44 21.22
N GLY A 202 47.88 -1.74 20.81
CA GLY A 202 47.92 -0.78 19.70
C GLY A 202 47.79 -1.41 18.30
N GLU A 203 47.47 -2.70 18.21
CA GLU A 203 47.28 -3.37 16.91
C GLU A 203 45.82 -3.27 16.41
N PRO A 204 45.61 -3.13 15.08
CA PRO A 204 44.28 -3.06 14.52
C PRO A 204 43.51 -4.36 14.75
N ILE A 205 42.28 -4.27 15.27
CA ILE A 205 41.36 -5.39 15.36
C ILE A 205 40.57 -5.43 14.05
N SER A 206 40.77 -6.49 13.28
CA SER A 206 40.03 -6.74 12.03
C SER A 206 38.78 -7.59 12.27
N LEU A 207 37.72 -7.32 11.55
CA LEU A 207 36.46 -8.12 11.51
C LEU A 207 35.56 -8.07 12.76
N LEU A 208 35.48 -6.95 13.46
CA LEU A 208 34.37 -6.71 14.39
C LEU A 208 33.24 -6.00 13.64
N SER A 209 32.09 -6.68 13.50
CA SER A 209 30.83 -6.01 13.17
C SER A 209 30.34 -5.28 14.43
N GLY A 210 30.30 -3.98 14.36
CA GLY A 210 29.62 -3.17 15.37
C GLY A 210 28.11 -3.39 15.31
N VAL A 211 27.48 -3.47 16.46
CA VAL A 211 26.02 -3.45 16.62
C VAL A 211 25.57 -2.00 16.76
#